data_cb5bf22acc0e463e385ea5c91767c803
#
_entry.id   cb5bf22acc0e463e385ea5c91767c803
#
_cell.length_a   1.000
_cell.length_b   1.000
_cell.length_c   1.000
_cell.angle_alpha   90.00
_cell.angle_beta   90.00
_cell.angle_gamma   90.00
#
_symmetry.space_group_name_H-M   'P 1'
#
loop_
_entity.id
_entity.type
_entity.pdbx_description
1 polymer ?
#
loop_
_entity_poly.entity_id
_entity_poly.type
_entity_poly.pdbx_seq_one_letter_code
_entity_poly.pdbx_strand_id
1 'polypeptide(L)'
;FYLLPKMIKKVKSLIKKPNDLIELYCGSGTFTIPLSKQFKRIFATENNRKSIICLEKGIKKNNIDNISYARISDDEVSEVFNGRKFKRMKNIQINEYNFSHILVDPPRSGLSKNLISILMKFKNIIYISCNFDTYLRDIKLLSAFEIIDIELFDQFPNTSHVEIVSLLKQK
;
A
#
# COMPACT_ATOMS: atom_id res chain seq x y z
N PHE A 1 7.38 6.00 17.78
CA PHE A 1 8.24 5.27 16.81
C PHE A 1 8.62 3.84 17.22
N TYR A 2 8.36 3.43 18.48
CA TYR A 2 8.75 2.09 18.98
C TYR A 2 8.00 0.94 18.29
N LEU A 3 6.75 1.16 17.85
CA LEU A 3 5.91 0.12 17.22
C LEU A 3 6.12 -0.01 15.72
N LEU A 4 6.65 1.01 15.04
CA LEU A 4 6.86 0.96 13.59
C LEU A 4 7.69 -0.25 13.11
N PRO A 5 8.83 -0.62 13.76
CA PRO A 5 9.54 -1.85 13.40
C PRO A 5 8.70 -3.12 13.57
N LYS A 6 7.80 -3.17 14.57
CA LYS A 6 6.88 -4.29 14.78
C LYS A 6 5.83 -4.36 13.66
N MET A 7 5.25 -3.21 13.27
CA MET A 7 4.33 -3.13 12.14
C MET A 7 5.00 -3.60 10.84
N ILE A 8 6.22 -3.13 10.54
CA ILE A 8 6.98 -3.59 9.36
C ILE A 8 7.22 -5.10 9.42
N LYS A 9 7.58 -5.63 10.59
CA LYS A 9 7.76 -7.09 10.80
C LYS A 9 6.45 -7.84 10.55
N LYS A 10 5.33 -7.31 11.06
CA LYS A 10 3.99 -7.87 10.81
C LYS A 10 3.68 -7.90 9.33
N VAL A 11 3.77 -6.76 8.64
CA VAL A 11 3.52 -6.67 7.19
C VAL A 11 4.37 -7.71 6.43
N LYS A 12 5.66 -7.82 6.75
CA LYS A 12 6.55 -8.82 6.16
C LYS A 12 6.06 -10.26 6.37
N SER A 13 5.50 -10.57 7.53
CA SER A 13 5.02 -11.92 7.86
C SER A 13 3.75 -12.32 7.10
N LEU A 14 2.95 -11.33 6.67
CA LEU A 14 1.72 -11.54 5.90
C LEU A 14 1.98 -11.94 4.44
N ILE A 15 3.17 -11.62 3.92
CA ILE A 15 3.51 -11.82 2.52
C ILE A 15 3.82 -13.29 2.26
N LYS A 16 3.01 -13.91 1.40
CA LYS A 16 3.20 -15.30 0.95
C LYS A 16 3.29 -15.34 -0.57
N LYS A 17 4.24 -16.12 -1.10
CA LYS A 17 4.47 -16.27 -2.56
C LYS A 17 4.53 -14.91 -3.29
N PRO A 18 5.44 -14.01 -2.88
CA PRO A 18 5.57 -12.67 -3.46
C PRO A 18 6.02 -12.74 -4.92
N ASN A 19 5.49 -11.81 -5.74
CA ASN A 19 6.01 -11.49 -7.07
C ASN A 19 6.16 -9.97 -7.16
N ASP A 20 5.25 -9.23 -7.80
CA ASP A 20 5.28 -7.77 -7.81
C ASP A 20 4.29 -7.21 -6.78
N LEU A 21 4.64 -6.07 -6.17
CA LEU A 21 3.82 -5.29 -5.26
C LEU A 21 3.40 -3.97 -5.90
N ILE A 22 2.15 -3.59 -5.73
CA ILE A 22 1.75 -2.20 -5.83
C ILE A 22 1.47 -1.65 -4.43
N GLU A 23 2.04 -0.48 -4.12
CA GLU A 23 1.82 0.22 -2.85
C GLU A 23 1.22 1.59 -3.11
N LEU A 24 0.05 1.84 -2.55
CA LEU A 24 -0.64 3.13 -2.63
C LEU A 24 -0.49 3.88 -1.31
N TYR A 25 -0.41 5.20 -1.40
CA TYR A 25 -0.16 6.08 -0.25
C TYR A 25 1.18 5.76 0.44
N CYS A 26 2.22 5.48 -0.36
CA CYS A 26 3.49 5.00 0.18
C CYS A 26 4.26 6.01 1.05
N GLY A 27 3.81 7.28 1.08
CA GLY A 27 4.45 8.32 1.83
C GLY A 27 5.94 8.47 1.47
N SER A 28 6.79 8.47 2.48
CA SER A 28 8.26 8.53 2.33
C SER A 28 8.91 7.15 2.12
N GLY A 29 8.11 6.10 1.94
CA GLY A 29 8.61 4.74 1.74
C GLY A 29 8.76 3.92 3.02
N THR A 30 7.93 4.19 4.01
CA THR A 30 7.95 3.50 5.31
C THR A 30 7.85 1.99 5.18
N PHE A 31 6.99 1.50 4.30
CA PHE A 31 6.87 0.07 4.00
C PHE A 31 7.58 -0.28 2.69
N THR A 32 7.54 0.58 1.67
CA THR A 32 8.17 0.36 0.36
C THR A 32 9.63 -0.10 0.47
N ILE A 33 10.45 0.67 1.19
CA ILE A 33 11.90 0.42 1.32
C ILE A 33 12.17 -0.91 2.04
N PRO A 34 11.60 -1.18 3.23
CA PRO A 34 11.79 -2.47 3.91
C PRO A 34 11.27 -3.69 3.16
N LEU A 35 10.27 -3.51 2.26
CA LEU A 35 9.67 -4.59 1.49
C LEU A 35 10.41 -4.88 0.18
N SER A 36 11.33 -4.03 -0.27
CA SER A 36 12.05 -4.19 -1.53
C SER A 36 12.73 -5.55 -1.68
N LYS A 37 13.25 -6.10 -0.59
CA LYS A 37 13.93 -7.42 -0.58
C LYS A 37 12.98 -8.62 -0.68
N GLN A 38 11.67 -8.42 -0.53
CA GLN A 38 10.68 -9.51 -0.58
C GLN A 38 9.99 -9.64 -1.94
N PHE A 39 9.93 -8.56 -2.70
CA PHE A 39 9.24 -8.54 -3.99
C PHE A 39 10.22 -8.45 -5.15
N LYS A 40 9.84 -9.02 -6.29
CA LYS A 40 10.61 -8.91 -7.52
C LYS A 40 10.68 -7.45 -7.98
N ARG A 41 9.55 -6.76 -7.99
CA ARG A 41 9.44 -5.33 -8.30
C ARG A 41 8.37 -4.71 -7.41
N ILE A 42 8.54 -3.43 -7.11
CA ILE A 42 7.54 -2.62 -6.39
C ILE A 42 7.19 -1.43 -7.26
N PHE A 43 5.90 -1.17 -7.44
CA PHE A 43 5.38 0.09 -7.95
C PHE A 43 4.71 0.85 -6.81
N ALA A 44 5.27 2.00 -6.43
CA ALA A 44 4.79 2.82 -5.31
C ALA A 44 4.16 4.12 -5.81
N THR A 45 3.04 4.52 -5.22
CA THR A 45 2.34 5.76 -5.56
C THR A 45 2.09 6.63 -4.33
N GLU A 46 2.23 7.93 -4.52
CA GLU A 46 2.04 8.95 -3.49
C GLU A 46 1.72 10.29 -4.18
N ASN A 47 0.83 11.07 -3.62
CA ASN A 47 0.46 12.37 -4.20
C ASN A 47 1.30 13.53 -3.66
N ASN A 48 1.84 13.41 -2.45
CA ASN A 48 2.64 14.46 -1.83
C ASN A 48 4.06 14.53 -2.43
N ARG A 49 4.42 15.69 -2.99
CA ARG A 49 5.73 15.89 -3.62
C ARG A 49 6.90 15.74 -2.65
N LYS A 50 6.75 16.22 -1.41
CA LYS A 50 7.83 16.14 -0.41
C LYS A 50 8.09 14.68 0.00
N SER A 51 7.03 13.89 0.15
CA SER A 51 7.12 12.47 0.46
C SER A 51 7.84 11.70 -0.66
N ILE A 52 7.50 11.96 -1.92
CA ILE A 52 8.21 11.35 -3.08
C ILE A 52 9.70 11.69 -3.09
N ILE A 53 10.08 12.94 -2.79
CA ILE A 53 11.50 13.33 -2.70
C ILE A 53 12.21 12.53 -1.58
N CYS A 54 11.54 12.32 -0.43
CA CYS A 54 12.10 11.52 0.65
C CYS A 54 12.23 10.04 0.26
N LEU A 55 11.23 9.47 -0.39
CA LEU A 55 11.27 8.10 -0.93
C LEU A 55 12.45 7.93 -1.89
N GLU A 56 12.62 8.85 -2.85
CA GLU A 56 13.72 8.82 -3.81
C GLU A 56 15.09 8.82 -3.13
N LYS A 57 15.28 9.71 -2.15
CA LYS A 57 16.52 9.75 -1.34
C LYS A 57 16.73 8.43 -0.59
N GLY A 58 15.67 7.86 -0.02
CA GLY A 58 15.73 6.58 0.68
C GLY A 58 16.12 5.42 -0.24
N ILE A 59 15.53 5.35 -1.44
CA ILE A 59 15.88 4.36 -2.48
C ILE A 59 17.37 4.46 -2.83
N LYS A 60 17.85 5.66 -3.16
CA LYS A 60 19.26 5.91 -3.49
C LYS A 60 20.21 5.54 -2.35
N LYS A 61 19.89 5.98 -1.10
CA LYS A 61 20.73 5.72 0.08
C LYS A 61 20.87 4.22 0.38
N ASN A 62 19.86 3.43 0.05
CA ASN A 62 19.85 1.98 0.30
C ASN A 62 20.25 1.15 -0.93
N ASN A 63 20.67 1.78 -2.06
CA ASN A 63 21.05 1.12 -3.31
C ASN A 63 19.97 0.13 -3.81
N ILE A 64 18.69 0.56 -3.80
CA ILE A 64 17.55 -0.26 -4.22
C ILE A 64 17.26 0.03 -5.70
N ASP A 65 17.14 -1.00 -6.51
CA ASP A 65 16.97 -0.93 -7.97
C ASP A 65 15.61 -1.46 -8.48
N ASN A 66 14.84 -2.12 -7.63
CA ASN A 66 13.58 -2.77 -7.99
C ASN A 66 12.32 -1.99 -7.61
N ILE A 67 12.45 -0.71 -7.21
CA ILE A 67 11.33 0.17 -6.91
C ILE A 67 11.15 1.20 -8.02
N SER A 68 9.99 1.18 -8.66
CA SER A 68 9.47 2.28 -9.48
C SER A 68 8.44 3.07 -8.69
N TYR A 69 8.39 4.39 -8.87
CA TYR A 69 7.42 5.22 -8.15
C TYR A 69 6.88 6.33 -9.04
N ALA A 70 5.65 6.75 -8.73
CA ALA A 70 5.00 7.87 -9.42
C ALA A 70 4.26 8.78 -8.45
N ARG A 71 4.30 10.09 -8.71
CA ARG A 71 3.50 11.07 -7.99
C ARG A 71 2.09 11.14 -8.61
N ILE A 72 1.21 10.25 -8.18
CA ILE A 72 -0.19 10.17 -8.63
C ILE A 72 -1.12 9.92 -7.43
N SER A 73 -2.35 10.41 -7.54
CA SER A 73 -3.41 10.18 -6.55
C SER A 73 -4.06 8.80 -6.75
N ASP A 74 -4.88 8.38 -5.78
CA ASP A 74 -5.69 7.16 -5.88
C ASP A 74 -6.70 7.21 -7.03
N ASP A 75 -7.31 8.37 -7.31
CA ASP A 75 -8.16 8.55 -8.48
C ASP A 75 -7.37 8.36 -9.78
N GLU A 76 -6.17 8.96 -9.87
CA GLU A 76 -5.29 8.78 -11.03
C GLU A 76 -4.81 7.33 -11.17
N VAL A 77 -4.59 6.60 -10.05
CA VAL A 77 -4.31 5.16 -10.10
C VAL A 77 -5.46 4.41 -10.76
N SER A 78 -6.71 4.74 -10.40
CA SER A 78 -7.88 4.11 -11.02
C SER A 78 -7.93 4.35 -12.53
N GLU A 79 -7.61 5.57 -12.97
CA GLU A 79 -7.53 5.90 -14.40
C GLU A 79 -6.39 5.14 -15.11
N VAL A 80 -5.24 4.95 -14.46
CA VAL A 80 -4.14 4.16 -15.01
C VAL A 80 -4.55 2.70 -15.23
N PHE A 81 -5.26 2.09 -14.28
CA PHE A 81 -5.79 0.73 -14.45
C PHE A 81 -6.88 0.62 -15.54
N ASN A 82 -7.47 1.75 -15.91
CA ASN A 82 -8.41 1.87 -17.03
C ASN A 82 -7.71 2.29 -18.35
N GLY A 83 -6.38 2.29 -18.39
CA GLY A 83 -5.58 2.51 -19.60
C GLY A 83 -5.13 3.95 -19.83
N ARG A 84 -5.44 4.90 -18.93
CA ARG A 84 -4.94 6.28 -19.06
C ARG A 84 -3.45 6.35 -18.79
N LYS A 85 -2.72 7.07 -19.64
CA LYS A 85 -1.28 7.30 -19.49
C LYS A 85 -1.02 8.69 -18.91
N PHE A 86 -0.16 8.77 -17.91
CA PHE A 86 0.30 10.03 -17.30
C PHE A 86 1.77 10.29 -17.64
N LYS A 87 2.11 11.56 -17.96
CA LYS A 87 3.51 11.97 -18.21
C LYS A 87 4.47 11.60 -17.06
N ARG A 88 3.94 11.57 -15.82
CA ARG A 88 4.69 11.21 -14.59
C ARG A 88 5.04 9.74 -14.49
N MET A 89 4.49 8.92 -15.39
CA MET A 89 4.72 7.46 -15.47
C MET A 89 5.45 7.06 -16.76
N LYS A 90 6.27 7.95 -17.35
CA LYS A 90 6.89 7.78 -18.69
C LYS A 90 7.51 6.40 -18.94
N ASN A 91 8.13 5.80 -17.92
CA ASN A 91 8.86 4.54 -18.01
C ASN A 91 8.20 3.41 -17.21
N ILE A 92 6.94 3.59 -16.77
CA ILE A 92 6.23 2.62 -15.94
C ILE A 92 5.03 2.12 -16.74
N GLN A 93 5.06 0.84 -17.10
CA GLN A 93 3.97 0.16 -17.79
C GLN A 93 3.34 -0.85 -16.82
N ILE A 94 2.15 -0.51 -16.29
CA ILE A 94 1.46 -1.33 -15.27
C ILE A 94 1.16 -2.74 -15.78
N ASN A 95 0.88 -2.90 -17.06
CA ASN A 95 0.61 -4.19 -17.70
C ASN A 95 1.82 -5.15 -17.75
N GLU A 96 3.02 -4.66 -17.51
CA GLU A 96 4.22 -5.50 -17.39
C GLU A 96 4.39 -6.11 -15.99
N TYR A 97 3.63 -5.63 -14.99
CA TYR A 97 3.68 -6.14 -13.64
C TYR A 97 2.74 -7.33 -13.47
N ASN A 98 3.20 -8.31 -12.71
CA ASN A 98 2.38 -9.43 -12.23
C ASN A 98 2.18 -9.26 -10.71
N PHE A 99 1.27 -8.36 -10.34
CA PHE A 99 1.03 -8.02 -8.95
C PHE A 99 0.45 -9.21 -8.18
N SER A 100 1.20 -9.70 -7.21
CA SER A 100 0.73 -10.71 -6.25
C SER A 100 0.03 -10.09 -5.05
N HIS A 101 0.38 -8.85 -4.69
CA HIS A 101 -0.15 -8.12 -3.55
C HIS A 101 -0.37 -6.64 -3.90
N ILE A 102 -1.37 -6.06 -3.24
CA ILE A 102 -1.51 -4.61 -3.11
C ILE A 102 -1.41 -4.23 -1.63
N LEU A 103 -0.65 -3.19 -1.31
CA LEU A 103 -0.58 -2.59 0.01
C LEU A 103 -1.21 -1.20 -0.06
N VAL A 104 -2.09 -0.89 0.89
CA VAL A 104 -2.74 0.41 1.04
C VAL A 104 -2.60 0.91 2.48
N ASP A 105 -2.19 2.17 2.62
CA ASP A 105 -2.09 2.89 3.91
C ASP A 105 -2.76 4.27 3.75
N PRO A 106 -4.11 4.28 3.58
CA PRO A 106 -4.85 5.48 3.25
C PRO A 106 -4.91 6.47 4.43
N PRO A 107 -5.26 7.75 4.17
CA PRO A 107 -5.53 8.73 5.22
C PRO A 107 -6.73 8.31 6.09
N ARG A 108 -7.00 9.05 7.17
CA ARG A 108 -8.10 8.79 8.11
C ARG A 108 -9.50 8.68 7.48
N SER A 109 -9.68 9.23 6.29
CA SER A 109 -10.94 9.10 5.53
C SER A 109 -11.16 7.70 4.95
N GLY A 110 -10.16 6.82 4.98
CA GLY A 110 -10.21 5.48 4.41
C GLY A 110 -10.13 5.48 2.89
N LEU A 111 -10.62 4.42 2.27
CA LEU A 111 -10.55 4.18 0.83
C LEU A 111 -11.65 4.94 0.06
N SER A 112 -11.32 5.46 -1.11
CA SER A 112 -12.31 6.00 -2.06
C SER A 112 -13.09 4.86 -2.76
N LYS A 113 -14.30 5.16 -3.25
CA LYS A 113 -15.11 4.17 -4.00
C LYS A 113 -14.38 3.67 -5.25
N ASN A 114 -13.66 4.56 -5.94
CA ASN A 114 -12.89 4.19 -7.12
C ASN A 114 -11.78 3.19 -6.77
N LEU A 115 -11.11 3.43 -5.63
CA LEU A 115 -10.05 2.54 -5.17
C LEU A 115 -10.57 1.17 -4.74
N ILE A 116 -11.73 1.10 -4.08
CA ILE A 116 -12.40 -0.18 -3.78
C ILE A 116 -12.54 -1.04 -5.05
N SER A 117 -12.97 -0.44 -6.16
CA SER A 117 -13.11 -1.15 -7.44
C SER A 117 -11.78 -1.67 -8.00
N ILE A 118 -10.68 -0.97 -7.72
CA ILE A 118 -9.33 -1.44 -8.09
C ILE A 118 -8.90 -2.58 -7.19
N LEU A 119 -9.11 -2.46 -5.87
CA LEU A 119 -8.74 -3.50 -4.91
C LEU A 119 -9.41 -4.85 -5.22
N MET A 120 -10.63 -4.83 -5.75
CA MET A 120 -11.36 -6.04 -6.18
C MET A 120 -10.63 -6.84 -7.29
N LYS A 121 -9.65 -6.26 -7.97
CA LYS A 121 -8.86 -6.94 -9.01
C LYS A 121 -7.67 -7.74 -8.42
N PHE A 122 -7.39 -7.61 -7.12
CA PHE A 122 -6.25 -8.24 -6.47
C PHE A 122 -6.67 -9.46 -5.64
N LYS A 123 -5.78 -10.43 -5.50
CA LYS A 123 -6.02 -11.62 -4.66
C LYS A 123 -5.65 -11.39 -3.20
N ASN A 124 -4.64 -10.57 -2.93
CA ASN A 124 -4.13 -10.30 -1.59
C ASN A 124 -4.02 -8.79 -1.39
N ILE A 125 -4.70 -8.27 -0.36
CA ILE A 125 -4.66 -6.88 0.04
C ILE A 125 -4.05 -6.80 1.43
N ILE A 126 -2.95 -6.07 1.58
CA ILE A 126 -2.42 -5.68 2.88
C ILE A 126 -3.00 -4.29 3.16
N TYR A 127 -3.87 -4.21 4.15
CA TYR A 127 -4.55 -2.97 4.51
C TYR A 127 -4.06 -2.48 5.87
N ILE A 128 -3.44 -1.29 5.88
CA ILE A 128 -3.02 -0.56 7.07
C ILE A 128 -3.99 0.61 7.27
N SER A 129 -4.48 0.82 8.47
CA SER A 129 -5.43 1.90 8.77
C SER A 129 -5.21 2.47 10.15
N CYS A 130 -5.22 3.79 10.25
CA CYS A 130 -5.17 4.53 11.53
C CYS A 130 -6.55 4.93 12.07
N ASN A 131 -7.65 4.45 11.45
CA ASN A 131 -9.01 4.77 11.85
C ASN A 131 -9.92 3.53 11.78
N PHE A 132 -10.39 3.08 12.94
CA PHE A 132 -11.19 1.87 13.06
C PHE A 132 -12.56 1.95 12.35
N ASP A 133 -13.23 3.10 12.40
CA ASP A 133 -14.56 3.26 11.81
C ASP A 133 -14.51 3.19 10.29
N THR A 134 -13.53 3.89 9.69
CA THR A 134 -13.35 3.84 8.23
C THR A 134 -12.83 2.49 7.77
N TYR A 135 -11.99 1.82 8.56
CA TYR A 135 -11.59 0.44 8.29
C TYR A 135 -12.81 -0.50 8.23
N LEU A 136 -13.69 -0.46 9.23
CA LEU A 136 -14.90 -1.30 9.24
C LEU A 136 -15.82 -1.00 8.06
N ARG A 137 -15.99 0.27 7.71
CA ARG A 137 -16.75 0.67 6.51
C ARG A 137 -16.16 0.04 5.25
N ASP A 138 -14.85 0.15 5.08
CA ASP A 138 -14.15 -0.31 3.88
C ASP A 138 -14.15 -1.83 3.76
N ILE A 139 -14.00 -2.56 4.89
CA ILE A 139 -14.12 -4.03 4.92
C ILE A 139 -15.52 -4.49 4.47
N LYS A 140 -16.59 -3.78 4.87
CA LYS A 140 -17.94 -4.09 4.39
C LYS A 140 -18.09 -3.92 2.88
N LEU A 141 -17.40 -2.93 2.29
CA LEU A 141 -17.38 -2.72 0.84
C LEU A 141 -16.54 -3.77 0.10
N LEU A 142 -15.50 -4.32 0.76
CA LEU A 142 -14.66 -5.41 0.26
C LEU A 142 -15.26 -6.79 0.57
N SER A 143 -16.57 -6.97 0.42
CA SER A 143 -17.33 -8.18 0.81
C SER A 143 -16.89 -9.48 0.12
N ALA A 144 -16.21 -9.38 -1.03
CA ALA A 144 -15.60 -10.52 -1.73
C ALA A 144 -14.30 -11.04 -1.07
N PHE A 145 -13.85 -10.36 0.00
CA PHE A 145 -12.63 -10.73 0.71
C PHE A 145 -12.97 -11.26 2.12
N GLU A 146 -12.06 -12.08 2.63
CA GLU A 146 -12.02 -12.50 4.02
C GLU A 146 -10.76 -11.94 4.71
N ILE A 147 -10.88 -11.63 5.99
CA ILE A 147 -9.73 -11.24 6.81
C ILE A 147 -9.00 -12.52 7.22
N ILE A 148 -7.78 -12.70 6.67
CA ILE A 148 -6.93 -13.86 7.00
C ILE A 148 -6.16 -13.63 8.28
N ASP A 149 -5.75 -12.37 8.51
CA ASP A 149 -4.96 -11.99 9.67
C ASP A 149 -5.18 -10.51 9.98
N ILE A 150 -5.18 -10.14 11.26
CA ILE A 150 -5.33 -8.77 11.72
C ILE A 150 -4.57 -8.58 13.03
N GLU A 151 -3.86 -7.45 13.14
CA GLU A 151 -3.15 -7.06 14.35
C GLU A 151 -3.32 -5.56 14.61
N LEU A 152 -3.52 -5.21 15.88
CA LEU A 152 -3.69 -3.84 16.34
C LEU A 152 -2.41 -3.35 17.01
N PHE A 153 -2.02 -2.11 16.71
CA PHE A 153 -0.84 -1.47 17.27
C PHE A 153 -1.22 -0.15 17.94
N ASP A 154 -1.12 -0.08 19.26
CA ASP A 154 -1.36 1.16 20.01
C ASP A 154 -0.13 2.07 19.94
N GLN A 155 -0.05 2.87 18.86
CA GLN A 155 1.01 3.87 18.68
C GLN A 155 0.77 5.17 19.43
N PHE A 156 -0.46 5.38 19.90
CA PHE A 156 -0.90 6.63 20.51
C PHE A 156 -1.60 6.34 21.85
N PRO A 157 -0.86 5.83 22.87
CA PRO A 157 -1.44 5.50 24.17
C PRO A 157 -2.22 6.69 24.74
N ASN A 158 -3.33 6.41 25.43
CA ASN A 158 -4.26 7.39 25.97
C ASN A 158 -5.05 8.21 24.92
N THR A 159 -5.14 7.74 23.69
CA THR A 159 -6.03 8.26 22.65
C THR A 159 -6.93 7.15 22.11
N SER A 160 -7.97 7.52 21.35
CA SER A 160 -8.80 6.55 20.64
C SER A 160 -8.19 6.02 19.34
N HIS A 161 -6.93 6.37 19.06
CA HIS A 161 -6.26 6.01 17.81
C HIS A 161 -5.49 4.71 17.95
N VAL A 162 -5.73 3.79 17.03
CA VAL A 162 -5.03 2.52 16.90
C VAL A 162 -4.65 2.32 15.43
N GLU A 163 -3.46 1.80 15.19
CA GLU A 163 -3.05 1.35 13.86
C GLU A 163 -3.46 -0.12 13.68
N ILE A 164 -4.11 -0.39 12.56
CA ILE A 164 -4.56 -1.73 12.17
C ILE A 164 -3.69 -2.20 11.03
N VAL A 165 -3.17 -3.42 11.11
CA VAL A 165 -2.50 -4.10 10.00
C VAL A 165 -3.26 -5.39 9.71
N SER A 166 -3.78 -5.53 8.50
CA SER A 166 -4.54 -6.72 8.12
C SER A 166 -4.14 -7.27 6.76
N LEU A 167 -4.35 -8.58 6.57
CA LEU A 167 -4.30 -9.26 5.29
C LEU A 167 -5.71 -9.69 4.91
N LEU A 168 -6.17 -9.21 3.76
CA LEU A 168 -7.40 -9.64 3.15
C LEU A 168 -7.09 -10.51 1.96
N LYS A 169 -7.84 -11.59 1.78
CA LYS A 169 -7.71 -12.51 0.66
C LYS A 169 -9.06 -12.70 -0.03
N GLN A 170 -9.05 -12.67 -1.34
CA GLN A 170 -10.24 -12.96 -2.15
C GLN A 170 -10.74 -14.37 -1.86
N LYS A 171 -12.04 -14.49 -1.61
CA LYS A 171 -12.75 -15.76 -1.33
C LYS A 171 -12.72 -16.71 -2.50
#